data_2cad3e5d480347e73a053a65dbada1ec
#
_entry.id   2cad3e5d480347e73a053a65dbada1ec
#
_cell.length_a   1.000
_cell.length_b   1.000
_cell.length_c   1.000
_cell.angle_alpha   90.00
_cell.angle_beta   90.00
_cell.angle_gamma   90.00
#
_symmetry.space_group_name_H-M   'P 1'
#
loop_
_entity.id
_entity.type
_entity.pdbx_description
1 polymer ?
#
loop_
_entity_poly.entity_id
_entity_poly.type
_entity_poly.pdbx_seq_one_letter_code
_entity_poly.pdbx_strand_id
1 'polypeptide(L)'
;MAKVSYGNNLNFIANKRVLADRLLTKKEKQLYIENGIYYHYDDKKVNNKCSILIIGSFEHDNPYYGGFYLFDGTFPDQYPFQPPKVLAMTQGQNVRFHPNFYVNGKVCLSILGTWSGPPWTSCQNIGSVACSIKSLYIKEPIHQEPGWE
;
A
#
# COMPACT_ATOMS: atom_id res chain seq x y z
N MET A 1 -24.04 27.98 -16.47
CA MET A 1 -22.64 27.48 -16.54
C MET A 1 -22.43 26.52 -15.39
N ALA A 2 -22.40 25.23 -15.65
CA ALA A 2 -22.16 24.21 -14.62
C ALA A 2 -20.70 24.26 -14.21
N LYS A 3 -20.43 24.47 -12.91
CA LYS A 3 -19.10 24.33 -12.32
C LYS A 3 -18.74 22.84 -12.36
N VAL A 4 -17.84 22.47 -13.27
CA VAL A 4 -17.19 21.15 -13.23
C VAL A 4 -16.36 21.12 -11.95
N SER A 5 -16.77 20.39 -10.95
CA SER A 5 -15.97 20.14 -9.76
C SER A 5 -14.84 19.21 -10.17
N TYR A 6 -13.67 19.75 -10.38
CA TYR A 6 -12.44 18.98 -10.52
C TYR A 6 -12.16 18.31 -9.18
N GLY A 7 -12.32 16.99 -9.13
CA GLY A 7 -12.04 16.19 -7.95
C GLY A 7 -10.60 16.40 -7.51
N ASN A 8 -10.44 16.57 -6.21
CA ASN A 8 -9.25 16.52 -5.38
C ASN A 8 -7.91 16.75 -6.11
N ASN A 9 -7.61 18.00 -6.45
CA ASN A 9 -6.27 18.38 -6.87
C ASN A 9 -5.37 18.39 -5.64
N LEU A 10 -4.40 17.47 -5.59
CA LEU A 10 -3.29 17.53 -4.65
C LEU A 10 -2.62 18.90 -4.72
N ASN A 11 -2.08 19.40 -3.61
CA ASN A 11 -1.26 20.59 -3.66
C ASN A 11 -0.02 20.35 -4.55
N PHE A 12 0.68 21.42 -4.91
CA PHE A 12 1.80 21.36 -5.86
C PHE A 12 2.94 20.44 -5.42
N ILE A 13 3.25 20.40 -4.12
CA ILE A 13 4.33 19.55 -3.56
C ILE A 13 3.92 18.07 -3.63
N ALA A 14 2.70 17.74 -3.21
CA ALA A 14 2.18 16.39 -3.27
C ALA A 14 2.11 15.87 -4.70
N ASN A 15 1.66 16.69 -5.65
CA ASN A 15 1.64 16.32 -7.07
C ASN A 15 3.04 15.99 -7.62
N LYS A 16 4.04 16.83 -7.34
CA LYS A 16 5.43 16.57 -7.76
C LYS A 16 5.96 15.29 -7.15
N ARG A 17 5.67 15.05 -5.88
CA ARG A 17 6.14 13.85 -5.20
C ARG A 17 5.47 12.59 -5.72
N VAL A 18 4.15 12.58 -5.93
CA VAL A 18 3.42 11.44 -6.52
C VAL A 18 3.96 11.13 -7.92
N LEU A 19 4.24 12.14 -8.74
CA LEU A 19 4.86 11.93 -10.05
C LEU A 19 6.27 11.32 -9.93
N ALA A 20 7.08 11.77 -8.98
CA ALA A 20 8.40 11.20 -8.73
C ALA A 20 8.31 9.73 -8.28
N ASP A 21 7.39 9.40 -7.39
CA ASP A 21 7.14 8.02 -6.93
C ASP A 21 6.68 7.12 -8.09
N ARG A 22 5.81 7.62 -8.98
CA ARG A 22 5.38 6.89 -10.21
C ARG A 22 6.56 6.60 -11.13
N LEU A 23 7.43 7.58 -11.34
CA LEU A 23 8.62 7.41 -12.17
C LEU A 23 9.59 6.41 -11.53
N LEU A 24 9.77 6.47 -10.21
CA LEU A 24 10.63 5.54 -9.48
C LEU A 24 10.09 4.10 -9.58
N THR A 25 8.82 3.88 -9.26
CA THR A 25 8.21 2.54 -9.36
C THR A 25 8.23 2.00 -10.78
N LYS A 26 8.11 2.87 -11.80
CA LYS A 26 8.24 2.48 -13.20
C LYS A 26 9.68 2.10 -13.56
N LYS A 27 10.67 2.85 -13.06
CA LYS A 27 12.09 2.58 -13.28
C LYS A 27 12.52 1.27 -12.63
N GLU A 28 12.02 1.01 -11.41
CA GLU A 28 12.33 -0.17 -10.61
C GLU A 28 11.33 -1.31 -10.80
N LYS A 29 10.49 -1.23 -11.83
CA LYS A 29 9.38 -2.16 -12.08
C LYS A 29 9.81 -3.63 -12.02
N GLN A 30 10.95 -3.96 -12.61
CA GLN A 30 11.43 -5.33 -12.66
C GLN A 30 11.75 -5.86 -11.25
N LEU A 31 12.42 -5.06 -10.43
CA LEU A 31 12.72 -5.41 -9.04
C LEU A 31 11.45 -5.67 -8.22
N TYR A 32 10.43 -4.83 -8.38
CA TYR A 32 9.15 -5.03 -7.69
C TYR A 32 8.44 -6.30 -8.18
N ILE A 33 8.40 -6.56 -9.49
CA ILE A 33 7.79 -7.77 -10.07
C ILE A 33 8.47 -9.04 -9.54
N GLU A 34 9.79 -9.08 -9.48
CA GLU A 34 10.55 -10.21 -8.93
C GLU A 34 10.21 -10.49 -7.46
N ASN A 35 9.82 -9.46 -6.73
CA ASN A 35 9.31 -9.58 -5.36
C ASN A 35 7.79 -9.74 -5.26
N GLY A 36 7.09 -9.93 -6.38
CA GLY A 36 5.64 -10.12 -6.42
C GLY A 36 4.84 -8.86 -6.09
N ILE A 37 5.37 -7.67 -6.41
CA ILE A 37 4.72 -6.38 -6.18
C ILE A 37 4.44 -5.71 -7.52
N TYR A 38 3.19 -5.34 -7.76
CA TYR A 38 2.73 -4.69 -8.98
C TYR A 38 2.00 -3.40 -8.65
N TYR A 39 2.28 -2.34 -9.40
CA TYR A 39 1.64 -1.03 -9.26
C TYR A 39 0.79 -0.70 -10.46
N HIS A 40 -0.36 -0.11 -10.22
CA HIS A 40 -1.20 0.51 -11.21
C HIS A 40 -1.53 1.96 -10.81
N TYR A 41 -1.28 2.89 -11.72
CA TYR A 41 -1.69 4.29 -11.62
C TYR A 41 -2.61 4.60 -12.79
N ASP A 42 -3.65 5.40 -12.56
CA ASP A 42 -4.48 5.90 -13.67
C ASP A 42 -3.66 6.89 -14.52
N ASP A 43 -3.33 6.50 -15.74
CA ASP A 43 -2.48 7.31 -16.63
C ASP A 43 -3.19 8.54 -17.19
N LYS A 44 -4.52 8.61 -17.12
CA LYS A 44 -5.31 9.68 -17.74
C LYS A 44 -5.39 10.96 -16.90
N LYS A 45 -4.99 10.92 -15.63
CA LYS A 45 -4.99 12.08 -14.72
C LYS A 45 -3.84 11.94 -13.72
N VAL A 46 -3.28 13.09 -13.29
CA VAL A 46 -2.51 13.12 -12.04
C VAL A 46 -3.51 12.84 -10.92
N ASN A 47 -3.64 11.55 -10.62
CA ASN A 47 -4.61 11.07 -9.67
C ASN A 47 -3.89 10.87 -8.32
N ASN A 48 -4.56 11.22 -7.25
CA ASN A 48 -4.09 10.96 -5.89
C ASN A 48 -4.24 9.49 -5.46
N LYS A 49 -4.41 8.57 -6.41
CA LYS A 49 -4.65 7.14 -6.16
C LYS A 49 -3.66 6.24 -6.88
N CYS A 50 -3.36 5.11 -6.29
CA CYS A 50 -2.68 3.98 -6.92
C CYS A 50 -3.28 2.67 -6.39
N SER A 51 -3.20 1.62 -7.19
CA SER A 51 -3.51 0.25 -6.74
C SER A 51 -2.22 -0.56 -6.67
N ILE A 52 -2.09 -1.39 -5.66
CA ILE A 52 -0.93 -2.25 -5.42
C ILE A 52 -1.45 -3.68 -5.35
N LEU A 53 -0.94 -4.55 -6.23
CA LEU A 53 -1.18 -5.98 -6.15
C LEU A 53 0.06 -6.65 -5.59
N ILE A 54 -0.11 -7.47 -4.56
CA ILE A 54 0.96 -8.22 -3.92
C ILE A 54 0.66 -9.72 -4.01
N ILE A 55 1.63 -10.48 -4.51
CA ILE A 55 1.65 -11.93 -4.39
C ILE A 55 2.15 -12.26 -2.98
N GLY A 56 1.36 -12.98 -2.19
CA GLY A 56 1.64 -13.21 -0.78
C GLY A 56 2.96 -13.93 -0.55
N SER A 57 3.13 -15.12 -1.11
CA SER A 57 4.38 -15.89 -1.03
C SER A 57 4.64 -16.71 -2.29
N PHE A 58 5.90 -17.03 -2.55
CA PHE A 58 6.36 -17.99 -3.55
C PHE A 58 6.75 -19.34 -2.92
N GLU A 59 6.76 -19.43 -1.59
CA GLU A 59 7.11 -20.64 -0.85
C GLU A 59 5.86 -21.50 -0.61
N HIS A 60 5.91 -22.76 -1.02
CA HIS A 60 4.77 -23.70 -0.97
C HIS A 60 4.24 -23.98 0.45
N ASP A 61 5.08 -23.90 1.45
CA ASP A 61 4.73 -24.14 2.86
C ASP A 61 4.26 -22.87 3.61
N ASN A 62 4.13 -21.74 2.89
CA ASN A 62 3.61 -20.50 3.43
C ASN A 62 2.08 -20.42 3.22
N PRO A 63 1.28 -20.05 4.24
CA PRO A 63 -0.17 -19.97 4.11
C PRO A 63 -0.66 -18.99 3.04
N TYR A 64 0.20 -18.07 2.61
CA TYR A 64 -0.09 -17.10 1.57
C TYR A 64 0.45 -17.49 0.19
N TYR A 65 0.90 -18.73 0.01
CA TYR A 65 1.45 -19.22 -1.26
C TYR A 65 0.47 -18.99 -2.42
N GLY A 66 0.95 -18.33 -3.47
CA GLY A 66 0.18 -18.04 -4.68
C GLY A 66 -1.03 -17.12 -4.50
N GLY A 67 -1.27 -16.59 -3.29
CA GLY A 67 -2.37 -15.64 -3.02
C GLY A 67 -2.12 -14.28 -3.65
N PHE A 68 -3.18 -13.64 -4.17
CA PHE A 68 -3.16 -12.30 -4.76
C PHE A 68 -3.91 -11.34 -3.85
N TYR A 69 -3.23 -10.29 -3.39
CA TYR A 69 -3.77 -9.33 -2.43
C TYR A 69 -3.72 -7.92 -3.01
N LEU A 70 -4.89 -7.31 -3.15
CA LEU A 70 -5.06 -5.98 -3.73
C LEU A 70 -5.18 -4.94 -2.62
N PHE A 71 -4.49 -3.82 -2.81
CA PHE A 71 -4.53 -2.66 -1.92
C PHE A 71 -4.75 -1.39 -2.73
N ASP A 72 -5.57 -0.48 -2.20
CA ASP A 72 -5.72 0.86 -2.75
C ASP A 72 -5.02 1.89 -1.89
N GLY A 73 -4.13 2.64 -2.50
CA GLY A 73 -3.41 3.76 -1.90
C GLY A 73 -4.01 5.10 -2.32
N THR A 74 -4.18 6.00 -1.37
CA THR A 74 -4.60 7.39 -1.61
C THR A 74 -3.59 8.34 -1.00
N PHE A 75 -3.06 9.26 -1.82
CA PHE A 75 -2.10 10.26 -1.38
C PHE A 75 -2.84 11.48 -0.82
N PRO A 76 -2.55 11.92 0.43
CA PRO A 76 -3.14 13.14 0.99
C PRO A 76 -2.48 14.40 0.44
N ASP A 77 -3.15 15.55 0.62
CA ASP A 77 -2.62 16.85 0.18
C ASP A 77 -1.28 17.21 0.84
N GLN A 78 -1.02 16.71 2.04
CA GLN A 78 0.24 16.89 2.77
C GLN A 78 1.31 15.87 2.43
N TYR A 79 1.09 15.01 1.43
CA TYR A 79 2.12 14.06 0.98
C TYR A 79 3.35 14.82 0.44
N PRO A 80 4.59 14.44 0.77
CA PRO A 80 5.04 13.27 1.54
C PRO A 80 5.21 13.50 3.05
N PHE A 81 4.75 14.62 3.61
CA PHE A 81 4.87 14.90 5.04
C PHE A 81 3.88 14.08 5.88
N GLN A 82 2.82 13.60 5.26
CA GLN A 82 1.92 12.59 5.80
C GLN A 82 1.98 11.31 4.96
N PRO A 83 1.80 10.13 5.58
CA PRO A 83 1.78 8.87 4.83
C PRO A 83 0.59 8.79 3.89
N PRO A 84 0.66 7.95 2.84
CA PRO A 84 -0.51 7.58 2.06
C PRO A 84 -1.49 6.81 2.95
N LYS A 85 -2.79 6.92 2.65
CA LYS A 85 -3.82 6.05 3.22
C LYS A 85 -3.88 4.78 2.37
N VAL A 86 -3.84 3.61 3.01
CA VAL A 86 -3.88 2.33 2.31
C VAL A 86 -5.01 1.48 2.87
N LEU A 87 -5.80 0.90 1.98
CA LEU A 87 -6.89 -0.02 2.29
C LEU A 87 -6.62 -1.38 1.63
N ALA A 88 -6.78 -2.45 2.38
CA ALA A 88 -6.82 -3.80 1.83
C ALA A 88 -8.17 -4.03 1.14
N MET A 89 -8.12 -4.36 -0.15
CA MET A 89 -9.30 -4.55 -1.00
C MET A 89 -9.67 -6.02 -1.18
N THR A 90 -8.68 -6.94 -1.06
CA THR A 90 -8.95 -8.37 -1.03
C THR A 90 -9.57 -8.72 0.31
N GLN A 91 -10.87 -8.99 0.30
CA GLN A 91 -11.65 -9.32 1.48
C GLN A 91 -12.52 -10.55 1.20
N GLY A 92 -12.59 -11.45 2.19
CA GLY A 92 -13.61 -12.50 2.23
C GLY A 92 -14.82 -12.04 3.05
N GLN A 93 -15.91 -12.80 3.04
CA GLN A 93 -17.11 -12.54 3.84
C GLN A 93 -16.75 -12.56 5.34
N ASN A 94 -16.40 -11.41 5.91
CA ASN A 94 -15.94 -11.22 7.30
C ASN A 94 -14.68 -12.01 7.67
N VAL A 95 -13.83 -12.36 6.71
CA VAL A 95 -12.56 -13.06 6.94
C VAL A 95 -11.39 -12.08 6.90
N ARG A 96 -10.56 -12.11 7.93
CA ARG A 96 -9.26 -11.44 7.93
C ARG A 96 -8.23 -12.39 7.32
N PHE A 97 -7.64 -12.00 6.20
CA PHE A 97 -6.57 -12.80 5.57
C PHE A 97 -5.24 -12.67 6.29
N HIS A 98 -5.08 -11.64 7.13
CA HIS A 98 -3.87 -11.40 7.89
C HIS A 98 -4.21 -10.64 9.19
N PRO A 99 -3.51 -10.86 10.32
CA PRO A 99 -3.71 -10.11 11.55
C PRO A 99 -3.67 -8.59 11.39
N ASN A 100 -2.79 -8.07 10.51
CA ASN A 100 -2.66 -6.64 10.24
C ASN A 100 -3.70 -6.08 9.26
N PHE A 101 -4.56 -6.92 8.63
CA PHE A 101 -5.59 -6.48 7.68
C PHE A 101 -6.97 -6.74 8.25
N TYR A 102 -7.66 -5.66 8.58
CA TYR A 102 -8.98 -5.73 9.22
C TYR A 102 -10.08 -5.91 8.17
N VAL A 103 -11.23 -6.43 8.59
CA VAL A 103 -12.40 -6.67 7.73
C VAL A 103 -12.89 -5.40 7.02
N ASN A 104 -12.71 -4.24 7.63
CA ASN A 104 -13.06 -2.94 7.04
C ASN A 104 -11.98 -2.38 6.09
N GLY A 105 -10.97 -3.17 5.76
CA GLY A 105 -9.85 -2.78 4.88
C GLY A 105 -8.72 -2.03 5.58
N LYS A 106 -8.84 -1.71 6.88
CA LYS A 106 -7.74 -1.03 7.61
C LYS A 106 -6.48 -1.89 7.59
N VAL A 107 -5.36 -1.28 7.20
CA VAL A 107 -4.01 -1.87 7.24
C VAL A 107 -3.26 -1.31 8.44
N CYS A 108 -2.79 -2.19 9.33
CA CYS A 108 -2.00 -1.84 10.51
C CYS A 108 -0.52 -1.96 10.22
N LEU A 109 0.13 -0.81 10.00
CA LEU A 109 1.57 -0.67 9.81
C LEU A 109 2.07 0.61 10.48
N SER A 110 3.25 0.54 11.10
CA SER A 110 3.86 1.68 11.77
C SER A 110 4.10 2.85 10.82
N ILE A 111 4.61 2.59 9.61
CA ILE A 111 4.84 3.61 8.59
C ILE A 111 3.56 4.28 8.07
N LEU A 112 2.39 3.68 8.27
CA LEU A 112 1.09 4.30 7.97
C LEU A 112 0.52 5.07 9.16
N GLY A 113 1.19 5.05 10.33
CA GLY A 113 0.68 5.62 11.57
C GLY A 113 -0.52 4.87 12.15
N THR A 114 -0.73 3.62 11.74
CA THR A 114 -1.86 2.77 12.16
C THR A 114 -1.45 1.67 13.12
N TRP A 115 -0.18 1.60 13.49
CA TRP A 115 0.43 0.68 14.43
C TRP A 115 1.61 1.33 15.17
N SER A 116 2.04 0.77 16.31
CA SER A 116 3.25 1.21 17.01
C SER A 116 4.51 0.79 16.27
N GLY A 117 5.59 1.58 16.38
CA GLY A 117 6.87 1.33 15.73
C GLY A 117 7.40 2.55 14.99
N PRO A 118 8.42 2.39 14.14
CA PRO A 118 9.02 3.49 13.39
C PRO A 118 7.98 4.21 12.53
N PRO A 119 7.80 5.55 12.73
CA PRO A 119 6.78 6.30 12.01
C PRO A 119 7.17 6.58 10.56
N TRP A 120 6.21 7.09 9.80
CA TRP A 120 6.44 7.65 8.47
C TRP A 120 7.44 8.81 8.49
N THR A 121 8.31 8.83 7.50
CA THR A 121 9.17 9.98 7.19
C THR A 121 9.00 10.40 5.74
N SER A 122 9.26 11.67 5.42
CA SER A 122 9.12 12.19 4.05
C SER A 122 10.11 11.57 3.03
N CYS A 123 11.10 10.83 3.50
CA CYS A 123 12.03 10.06 2.63
C CYS A 123 11.38 8.78 2.10
N GLN A 124 10.36 8.27 2.77
CA GLN A 124 9.64 7.07 2.35
C GLN A 124 8.67 7.39 1.21
N ASN A 125 8.26 6.36 0.48
CA ASN A 125 7.36 6.44 -0.67
C ASN A 125 6.38 5.26 -0.68
N ILE A 126 5.53 5.19 -1.69
CA ILE A 126 4.57 4.09 -1.82
C ILE A 126 5.26 2.73 -1.99
N GLY A 127 6.47 2.70 -2.56
CA GLY A 127 7.29 1.50 -2.64
C GLY A 127 7.68 0.98 -1.26
N SER A 128 8.09 1.87 -0.34
CA SER A 128 8.35 1.51 1.06
C SER A 128 7.14 0.86 1.73
N VAL A 129 5.95 1.40 1.47
CA VAL A 129 4.70 0.84 1.99
C VAL A 129 4.44 -0.55 1.42
N ALA A 130 4.56 -0.72 0.11
CA ALA A 130 4.33 -2.01 -0.54
C ALA A 130 5.32 -3.09 -0.06
N CYS A 131 6.60 -2.74 0.11
CA CYS A 131 7.60 -3.63 0.68
C CYS A 131 7.27 -4.01 2.13
N SER A 132 6.81 -3.05 2.94
CA SER A 132 6.36 -3.32 4.31
C SER A 132 5.15 -4.25 4.36
N ILE A 133 4.17 -4.07 3.46
CA ILE A 133 3.04 -4.99 3.35
C ILE A 133 3.53 -6.38 2.92
N LYS A 134 4.42 -6.44 1.92
CA LYS A 134 4.98 -7.71 1.44
C LYS A 134 5.68 -8.49 2.55
N SER A 135 6.41 -7.81 3.44
CA SER A 135 7.12 -8.43 4.56
C SER A 135 6.22 -9.06 5.62
N LEU A 136 4.91 -8.77 5.61
CA LEU A 136 3.94 -9.38 6.53
C LEU A 136 3.57 -10.82 6.16
N TYR A 137 3.72 -11.21 4.89
CA TYR A 137 3.32 -12.54 4.39
C TYR A 137 4.35 -13.63 4.74
N ILE A 138 4.52 -13.87 6.05
CA ILE A 138 5.41 -14.88 6.63
C ILE A 138 4.65 -16.18 6.92
N LYS A 139 5.38 -17.26 7.24
CA LYS A 139 4.80 -18.59 7.52
C LYS A 139 3.89 -18.60 8.76
N GLU A 140 4.24 -17.82 9.78
CA GLU A 140 3.53 -17.78 11.06
C GLU A 140 3.01 -16.35 11.34
N PRO A 141 2.00 -15.89 10.59
CA PRO A 141 1.54 -14.51 10.67
C PRO A 141 0.90 -14.16 12.03
N ILE A 142 0.46 -15.16 12.78
CA ILE A 142 -0.18 -14.97 14.07
C ILE A 142 0.77 -14.33 15.09
N HIS A 143 2.08 -14.58 14.99
CA HIS A 143 3.09 -13.99 15.86
C HIS A 143 3.25 -12.47 15.66
N GLN A 144 2.61 -11.91 14.64
CA GLN A 144 2.57 -10.47 14.42
C GLN A 144 1.41 -9.78 15.15
N GLU A 145 0.50 -10.54 15.77
CA GLU A 145 -0.57 -10.00 16.59
C GLU A 145 -0.14 -9.97 18.06
N PRO A 146 -0.17 -8.80 18.75
CA PRO A 146 0.17 -8.71 20.16
C PRO A 146 -0.70 -9.64 21.00
N GLY A 147 -0.09 -10.36 21.94
CA GLY A 147 -0.79 -11.27 22.84
C GLY A 147 -0.92 -12.72 22.33
N TRP A 148 -0.28 -13.07 21.24
CA TRP A 148 -0.19 -14.44 20.71
C TRP A 148 1.26 -14.97 20.73
N GLU A 149 2.02 -14.53 21.73
CA GLU A 149 3.39 -15.00 21.97
C GLU A 149 3.43 -16.41 22.58
#